data_1ea259ee4f12ab0937bd3a8f40987d99
#
_entry.id   1ea259ee4f12ab0937bd3a8f40987d99
#
_cell.length_a   1.000
_cell.length_b   1.000
_cell.length_c   1.000
_cell.angle_alpha   90.00
_cell.angle_beta   90.00
_cell.angle_gamma   90.00
#
_symmetry.space_group_name_H-M   'P 1'
#
loop_
_entity.id
_entity.type
_entity.pdbx_description
1 polymer ?
#
loop_
_entity_poly.entity_id
_entity_poly.type
_entity_poly.pdbx_seq_one_letter_code
_entity_poly.pdbx_strand_id
1 'polypeptide(L)'
;MRRIAQHGKVFLDLKLHDIPNTVAGAVRSLAPLRPAWLTIHAAGGAAMIAAAREAAEKSGGADRMKILAVTVLTSIDAATLSDTGVSGGPVQQVLRLARLAVAAGADGLVCSPREVAPLRAALGEGPALVVPGVRPAGSAADDQARTATPEEMAAAGADFVVVGRPITKAADPAAAAAAIVRALEHAAFI
;
A
#
# COMPACT_ATOMS: atom_id res chain seq x y z
N MET A 1 6.55 17.03 6.52
CA MET A 1 7.04 16.29 5.36
C MET A 1 8.43 16.70 4.91
N ARG A 2 8.73 18.00 4.63
CA ARG A 2 10.07 18.45 4.16
C ARG A 2 11.24 17.99 5.03
N ARG A 3 11.11 18.02 6.37
CA ARG A 3 12.15 17.55 7.30
C ARG A 3 12.41 16.04 7.16
N ILE A 4 11.36 15.22 6.95
CA ILE A 4 11.48 13.77 6.79
C ILE A 4 12.12 13.43 5.44
N ALA A 5 11.78 14.18 4.39
CA ALA A 5 12.30 13.96 3.04
C ALA A 5 13.83 14.16 2.92
N GLN A 6 14.46 14.82 3.90
CA GLN A 6 15.92 14.95 3.98
C GLN A 6 16.62 13.64 4.39
N HIS A 7 15.88 12.70 4.99
CA HIS A 7 16.39 11.43 5.51
C HIS A 7 16.04 10.22 4.64
N GLY A 8 15.13 10.37 3.67
CA GLY A 8 14.73 9.29 2.79
C GLY A 8 13.49 9.58 1.97
N LYS A 9 13.11 8.61 1.13
CA LYS A 9 11.88 8.68 0.34
C LYS A 9 10.66 8.65 1.24
N VAL A 10 9.67 9.51 0.96
CA VAL A 10 8.46 9.62 1.76
C VAL A 10 7.31 8.86 1.11
N PHE A 11 6.75 7.93 1.86
CA PHE A 11 5.46 7.31 1.59
C PHE A 11 4.38 8.16 2.27
N LEU A 12 3.55 8.85 1.48
CA LEU A 12 2.51 9.75 1.97
C LEU A 12 1.16 9.03 2.00
N ASP A 13 0.76 8.60 3.19
CA ASP A 13 -0.44 7.78 3.38
C ASP A 13 -1.66 8.63 3.74
N LEU A 14 -2.28 9.25 2.73
CA LEU A 14 -3.48 10.08 2.90
C LEU A 14 -4.78 9.37 2.55
N LYS A 15 -4.72 8.28 1.79
CA LYS A 15 -5.88 7.51 1.34
C LYS A 15 -6.97 8.40 0.72
N LEU A 16 -6.59 9.26 -0.24
CA LEU A 16 -7.51 10.18 -0.88
C LEU A 16 -8.69 9.43 -1.50
N HIS A 17 -9.90 9.93 -1.24
CA HIS A 17 -11.13 9.35 -1.75
C HIS A 17 -12.17 10.46 -1.91
N ASP A 18 -12.33 10.95 -3.13
CA ASP A 18 -13.21 12.05 -3.47
C ASP A 18 -13.49 12.01 -4.99
N ILE A 19 -14.28 12.96 -5.51
CA ILE A 19 -14.49 13.07 -6.95
C ILE A 19 -13.18 13.33 -7.70
N PRO A 20 -13.05 12.92 -8.97
CA PRO A 20 -11.78 12.94 -9.72
C PRO A 20 -11.07 14.29 -9.71
N ASN A 21 -11.78 15.39 -9.89
CA ASN A 21 -11.17 16.73 -9.91
C ASN A 21 -10.57 17.13 -8.55
N THR A 22 -11.23 16.79 -7.44
CA THR A 22 -10.74 17.05 -6.08
C THR A 22 -9.46 16.29 -5.82
N VAL A 23 -9.42 14.99 -6.16
CA VAL A 23 -8.23 14.15 -5.98
C VAL A 23 -7.08 14.64 -6.86
N ALA A 24 -7.34 14.99 -8.13
CA ALA A 24 -6.32 15.58 -9.00
C ALA A 24 -5.77 16.91 -8.45
N GLY A 25 -6.63 17.75 -7.86
CA GLY A 25 -6.23 18.98 -7.19
C GLY A 25 -5.30 18.72 -6.00
N ALA A 26 -5.64 17.72 -5.16
CA ALA A 26 -4.80 17.31 -4.04
C ALA A 26 -3.44 16.80 -4.52
N VAL A 27 -3.39 15.95 -5.55
CA VAL A 27 -2.13 15.46 -6.14
C VAL A 27 -1.25 16.61 -6.62
N ARG A 28 -1.81 17.58 -7.37
CA ARG A 28 -1.06 18.78 -7.80
C ARG A 28 -0.51 19.58 -6.63
N SER A 29 -1.29 19.76 -5.57
CA SER A 29 -0.87 20.50 -4.36
C SER A 29 0.24 19.79 -3.59
N LEU A 30 0.30 18.46 -3.65
CA LEU A 30 1.31 17.64 -2.98
C LEU A 30 2.59 17.48 -3.80
N ALA A 31 2.54 17.64 -5.12
CA ALA A 31 3.68 17.44 -6.01
C ALA A 31 4.94 18.26 -5.63
N PRO A 32 4.85 19.55 -5.20
CA PRO A 32 6.02 20.31 -4.76
C PRO A 32 6.71 19.75 -3.51
N LEU A 33 6.04 18.87 -2.75
CA LEU A 33 6.62 18.19 -1.59
C LEU A 33 7.42 16.94 -1.98
N ARG A 34 7.33 16.50 -3.25
CA ARG A 34 8.05 15.36 -3.83
C ARG A 34 7.93 14.07 -3.01
N PRO A 35 6.72 13.60 -2.63
CA PRO A 35 6.59 12.28 -2.05
C PRO A 35 6.95 11.22 -3.09
N ALA A 36 7.57 10.12 -2.66
CA ALA A 36 7.81 8.99 -3.57
C ALA A 36 6.52 8.25 -3.92
N TRP A 37 5.64 8.12 -2.91
CA TRP A 37 4.39 7.39 -3.00
C TRP A 37 3.23 8.18 -2.36
N LEU A 38 2.05 8.08 -2.95
CA LEU A 38 0.80 8.64 -2.42
C LEU A 38 -0.31 7.60 -2.48
N THR A 39 -1.04 7.41 -1.39
CA THR A 39 -2.18 6.49 -1.34
C THR A 39 -3.49 7.17 -1.70
N ILE A 40 -4.30 6.46 -2.49
CA ILE A 40 -5.69 6.78 -2.82
C ILE A 40 -6.54 5.52 -2.61
N HIS A 41 -7.86 5.63 -2.44
CA HIS A 41 -8.72 4.46 -2.40
C HIS A 41 -9.08 3.95 -3.79
N ALA A 42 -8.92 2.63 -4.04
CA ALA A 42 -9.37 2.00 -5.29
C ALA A 42 -10.90 2.08 -5.48
N ALA A 43 -11.65 2.10 -4.38
CA ALA A 43 -13.11 2.22 -4.38
C ALA A 43 -13.63 3.54 -4.97
N GLY A 44 -12.78 4.56 -5.13
CA GLY A 44 -13.12 5.79 -5.83
C GLY A 44 -13.32 5.61 -7.35
N GLY A 45 -13.00 4.43 -7.89
CA GLY A 45 -13.25 4.07 -9.28
C GLY A 45 -12.19 4.53 -10.27
N ALA A 46 -12.30 4.02 -11.50
CA ALA A 46 -11.28 4.21 -12.54
C ALA A 46 -11.03 5.69 -12.88
N ALA A 47 -12.10 6.50 -12.96
CA ALA A 47 -11.98 7.93 -13.29
C ALA A 47 -11.17 8.71 -12.24
N MET A 48 -11.36 8.42 -10.94
CA MET A 48 -10.60 9.05 -9.87
C MET A 48 -9.12 8.65 -9.92
N ILE A 49 -8.85 7.38 -10.15
CA ILE A 49 -7.47 6.86 -10.22
C ILE A 49 -6.74 7.44 -11.43
N ALA A 50 -7.39 7.45 -12.61
CA ALA A 50 -6.81 8.03 -13.82
C ALA A 50 -6.53 9.52 -13.66
N ALA A 51 -7.42 10.29 -13.03
CA ALA A 51 -7.23 11.71 -12.76
C ALA A 51 -6.06 11.96 -11.78
N ALA A 52 -5.90 11.11 -10.76
CA ALA A 52 -4.75 11.17 -9.85
C ALA A 52 -3.44 10.89 -10.59
N ARG A 53 -3.42 9.84 -11.43
CA ARG A 53 -2.27 9.46 -12.23
C ARG A 53 -1.86 10.58 -13.20
N GLU A 54 -2.80 11.10 -13.96
CA GLU A 54 -2.56 12.19 -14.91
C GLU A 54 -2.02 13.47 -14.23
N ALA A 55 -2.59 13.81 -13.06
CA ALA A 55 -2.11 14.95 -12.28
C ALA A 55 -0.69 14.75 -11.77
N ALA A 56 -0.31 13.53 -11.37
CA ALA A 56 1.05 13.19 -10.96
C ALA A 56 2.03 13.29 -12.15
N GLU A 57 1.66 12.80 -13.32
CA GLU A 57 2.47 12.88 -14.55
C GLU A 57 2.73 14.32 -14.98
N LYS A 58 1.69 15.13 -15.03
CA LYS A 58 1.79 16.56 -15.40
C LYS A 58 2.63 17.36 -14.40
N SER A 59 2.68 16.95 -13.14
CA SER A 59 3.40 17.67 -12.10
C SER A 59 4.84 17.24 -11.89
N GLY A 60 5.23 16.03 -12.30
CA GLY A 60 6.54 15.45 -11.98
C GLY A 60 7.25 14.73 -13.12
N GLY A 61 6.60 14.54 -14.27
CA GLY A 61 7.20 13.82 -15.41
C GLY A 61 7.70 12.42 -15.01
N ALA A 62 8.95 12.11 -15.36
CA ALA A 62 9.59 10.81 -15.05
C ALA A 62 9.77 10.59 -13.53
N ASP A 63 10.03 11.64 -12.77
CA ASP A 63 10.26 11.61 -11.32
C ASP A 63 8.99 11.84 -10.50
N ARG A 64 7.82 11.67 -11.10
CA ARG A 64 6.55 11.89 -10.42
C ARG A 64 6.37 10.98 -9.20
N MET A 65 5.54 11.42 -8.26
CA MET A 65 5.06 10.53 -7.22
C MET A 65 4.29 9.35 -7.83
N LYS A 66 4.47 8.17 -7.24
CA LYS A 66 3.75 6.95 -7.61
C LYS A 66 2.41 6.90 -6.89
N ILE A 67 1.37 6.46 -7.60
CA ILE A 67 0.01 6.34 -7.06
C ILE A 67 -0.22 4.90 -6.60
N LEU A 68 -0.48 4.73 -5.31
CA LEU A 68 -0.83 3.46 -4.70
C LEU A 68 -2.33 3.40 -4.42
N ALA A 69 -3.01 2.41 -4.96
CA ALA A 69 -4.43 2.20 -4.72
C ALA A 69 -4.65 1.26 -3.53
N VAL A 70 -5.27 1.77 -2.47
CA VAL A 70 -5.70 0.97 -1.32
C VAL A 70 -6.93 0.17 -1.72
N THR A 71 -6.83 -1.15 -1.62
CA THR A 71 -7.91 -2.08 -2.02
C THR A 71 -8.99 -2.17 -0.93
N VAL A 72 -8.91 -3.18 -0.07
CA VAL A 72 -9.81 -3.35 1.08
C VAL A 72 -9.00 -3.17 2.35
N LEU A 73 -9.47 -2.33 3.27
CA LEU A 73 -8.79 -2.12 4.55
C LEU A 73 -8.76 -3.43 5.35
N THR A 74 -7.65 -3.67 6.04
CA THR A 74 -7.43 -4.92 6.80
C THR A 74 -8.42 -5.15 7.94
N SER A 75 -9.11 -4.11 8.38
CA SER A 75 -10.18 -4.16 9.39
C SER A 75 -11.54 -4.58 8.82
N ILE A 76 -11.71 -4.60 7.49
CA ILE A 76 -12.98 -4.92 6.85
C ILE A 76 -13.05 -6.43 6.61
N ASP A 77 -14.11 -7.05 7.12
CA ASP A 77 -14.46 -8.45 6.92
C ASP A 77 -15.59 -8.63 5.89
N ALA A 78 -16.04 -9.87 5.70
CA ALA A 78 -17.10 -10.18 4.74
C ALA A 78 -18.47 -9.60 5.17
N ALA A 79 -18.74 -9.53 6.47
CA ALA A 79 -19.98 -8.94 6.99
C ALA A 79 -20.03 -7.44 6.69
N THR A 80 -18.96 -6.71 7.02
CA THR A 80 -18.84 -5.28 6.74
C THR A 80 -18.93 -4.97 5.23
N LEU A 81 -18.37 -5.81 4.38
CA LEU A 81 -18.53 -5.67 2.91
C LEU A 81 -19.99 -5.83 2.50
N SER A 82 -20.67 -6.84 3.03
CA SER A 82 -22.08 -7.08 2.75
C SER A 82 -22.97 -5.91 3.22
N ASP A 83 -22.70 -5.36 4.40
CA ASP A 83 -23.44 -4.20 4.96
C ASP A 83 -23.30 -2.95 4.09
N THR A 84 -22.19 -2.83 3.35
CA THR A 84 -21.95 -1.75 2.40
C THR A 84 -22.36 -2.09 0.96
N GLY A 85 -23.11 -3.20 0.77
CA GLY A 85 -23.66 -3.61 -0.53
C GLY A 85 -22.64 -4.28 -1.46
N VAL A 86 -21.48 -4.70 -0.95
CA VAL A 86 -20.45 -5.39 -1.72
C VAL A 86 -20.64 -6.90 -1.60
N SER A 87 -20.94 -7.55 -2.72
CA SER A 87 -21.07 -9.00 -2.78
C SER A 87 -19.71 -9.71 -2.80
N GLY A 88 -19.64 -10.86 -2.13
CA GLY A 88 -18.44 -11.71 -2.06
C GLY A 88 -17.54 -11.38 -0.87
N GLY A 89 -16.47 -12.16 -0.73
CA GLY A 89 -15.53 -11.99 0.38
C GLY A 89 -14.41 -10.97 0.09
N PRO A 90 -13.60 -10.63 1.11
CA PRO A 90 -12.54 -9.64 0.98
C PRO A 90 -11.56 -9.90 -0.17
N VAL A 91 -11.10 -11.13 -0.35
CA VAL A 91 -10.18 -11.49 -1.44
C VAL A 91 -10.78 -11.23 -2.83
N GLN A 92 -12.05 -11.55 -3.02
CA GLN A 92 -12.74 -11.31 -4.30
C GLN A 92 -12.86 -9.81 -4.58
N GLN A 93 -13.21 -9.02 -3.56
CA GLN A 93 -13.27 -7.56 -3.69
C GLN A 93 -11.89 -6.95 -3.94
N VAL A 94 -10.86 -7.43 -3.25
CA VAL A 94 -9.47 -7.00 -3.48
C VAL A 94 -9.06 -7.24 -4.94
N LEU A 95 -9.28 -8.44 -5.48
CA LEU A 95 -8.95 -8.75 -6.88
C LEU A 95 -9.72 -7.88 -7.87
N ARG A 96 -11.00 -7.59 -7.59
CA ARG A 96 -11.81 -6.68 -8.43
C ARG A 96 -11.25 -5.27 -8.44
N LEU A 97 -10.99 -4.71 -7.26
CA LEU A 97 -10.44 -3.36 -7.10
C LEU A 97 -9.01 -3.25 -7.66
N ALA A 98 -8.21 -4.29 -7.49
CA ALA A 98 -6.83 -4.32 -7.98
C ALA A 98 -6.77 -4.29 -9.50
N ARG A 99 -7.56 -5.12 -10.19
CA ARG A 99 -7.64 -5.08 -11.66
C ARG A 99 -8.11 -3.74 -12.18
N LEU A 100 -9.14 -3.16 -11.56
CA LEU A 100 -9.64 -1.82 -11.89
C LEU A 100 -8.55 -0.77 -11.71
N ALA A 101 -7.84 -0.79 -10.58
CA ALA A 101 -6.83 0.20 -10.25
C ALA A 101 -5.63 0.15 -11.20
N VAL A 102 -5.12 -1.05 -11.49
CA VAL A 102 -4.00 -1.23 -12.43
C VAL A 102 -4.40 -0.81 -13.84
N ALA A 103 -5.59 -1.20 -14.30
CA ALA A 103 -6.12 -0.77 -15.60
C ALA A 103 -6.30 0.76 -15.70
N ALA A 104 -6.59 1.43 -14.59
CA ALA A 104 -6.71 2.89 -14.51
C ALA A 104 -5.37 3.62 -14.31
N GLY A 105 -4.24 2.89 -14.25
CA GLY A 105 -2.90 3.45 -14.20
C GLY A 105 -2.31 3.61 -12.79
N ALA A 106 -2.84 2.94 -11.77
CA ALA A 106 -2.16 2.87 -10.48
C ALA A 106 -0.80 2.17 -10.62
N ASP A 107 0.23 2.68 -9.95
CA ASP A 107 1.58 2.12 -9.97
C ASP A 107 1.74 0.92 -9.03
N GLY A 108 0.83 0.78 -8.09
CA GLY A 108 0.83 -0.31 -7.15
C GLY A 108 -0.40 -0.32 -6.26
N LEU A 109 -0.44 -1.28 -5.38
CA LEU A 109 -1.59 -1.61 -4.54
C LEU A 109 -1.18 -1.71 -3.07
N VAL A 110 -2.07 -1.30 -2.18
CA VAL A 110 -1.97 -1.62 -0.75
C VAL A 110 -2.95 -2.75 -0.47
N CYS A 111 -2.46 -3.86 0.08
CA CYS A 111 -3.23 -5.08 0.33
C CYS A 111 -2.81 -5.75 1.64
N SER A 112 -3.61 -6.67 2.17
CA SER A 112 -3.24 -7.44 3.35
C SER A 112 -2.27 -8.59 3.01
N PRO A 113 -1.57 -9.17 4.01
CA PRO A 113 -0.69 -10.32 3.81
C PRO A 113 -1.33 -11.49 3.05
N ARG A 114 -2.61 -11.77 3.33
CA ARG A 114 -3.34 -12.90 2.72
C ARG A 114 -3.64 -12.73 1.22
N GLU A 115 -3.50 -11.51 0.72
CA GLU A 115 -3.89 -11.14 -0.64
C GLU A 115 -2.69 -11.05 -1.59
N VAL A 116 -1.44 -11.09 -1.08
CA VAL A 116 -0.23 -10.96 -1.89
C VAL A 116 -0.15 -12.05 -2.97
N ALA A 117 -0.19 -13.32 -2.59
CA ALA A 117 -0.10 -14.43 -3.54
C ALA A 117 -1.26 -14.44 -4.56
N PRO A 118 -2.55 -14.26 -4.17
CA PRO A 118 -3.64 -14.09 -5.13
C PRO A 118 -3.45 -12.92 -6.10
N LEU A 119 -2.92 -11.79 -5.63
CA LEU A 119 -2.65 -10.61 -6.47
C LEU A 119 -1.51 -10.87 -7.45
N ARG A 120 -0.42 -11.49 -7.01
CA ARG A 120 0.67 -11.91 -7.91
C ARG A 120 0.20 -12.88 -8.99
N ALA A 121 -0.58 -13.88 -8.61
CA ALA A 121 -1.16 -14.81 -9.58
C ALA A 121 -2.07 -14.11 -10.61
N ALA A 122 -2.80 -13.07 -10.22
CA ALA A 122 -3.76 -12.38 -11.07
C ALA A 122 -3.15 -11.25 -11.93
N LEU A 123 -2.07 -10.60 -11.48
CA LEU A 123 -1.53 -9.36 -12.06
C LEU A 123 -0.04 -9.47 -12.45
N GLY A 124 0.65 -10.55 -12.07
CA GLY A 124 2.09 -10.68 -12.29
C GLY A 124 2.91 -9.68 -11.46
N GLU A 125 4.11 -9.39 -11.93
CA GLU A 125 5.10 -8.54 -11.25
C GLU A 125 4.97 -7.03 -11.56
N GLY A 126 4.02 -6.64 -12.41
CA GLY A 126 3.91 -5.26 -12.89
C GLY A 126 3.60 -4.24 -11.80
N PRO A 127 2.51 -4.38 -11.03
CA PRO A 127 2.18 -3.44 -9.97
C PRO A 127 2.96 -3.71 -8.70
N ALA A 128 3.44 -2.65 -8.02
CA ALA A 128 4.05 -2.77 -6.70
C ALA A 128 3.01 -3.20 -5.64
N LEU A 129 3.33 -4.20 -4.81
CA LEU A 129 2.52 -4.63 -3.67
C LEU A 129 3.10 -4.11 -2.35
N VAL A 130 2.34 -3.28 -1.67
CA VAL A 130 2.69 -2.65 -0.38
C VAL A 130 1.83 -3.26 0.71
N VAL A 131 2.45 -3.90 1.70
CA VAL A 131 1.77 -4.76 2.66
C VAL A 131 1.91 -4.23 4.08
N PRO A 132 0.85 -3.68 4.68
CA PRO A 132 0.80 -3.35 6.11
C PRO A 132 0.50 -4.60 6.95
N GLY A 133 0.62 -4.44 8.28
CA GLY A 133 0.33 -5.51 9.22
C GLY A 133 1.46 -6.54 9.40
N VAL A 134 2.65 -6.20 8.91
CA VAL A 134 3.82 -7.07 9.03
C VAL A 134 4.44 -6.93 10.43
N ARG A 135 4.78 -8.08 11.03
CA ARG A 135 5.33 -8.14 12.39
C ARG A 135 6.41 -9.23 12.48
N PRO A 136 7.55 -8.94 13.11
CA PRO A 136 8.53 -9.97 13.44
C PRO A 136 7.90 -11.11 14.26
N ALA A 137 8.43 -12.31 14.13
CA ALA A 137 8.00 -13.46 14.92
C ALA A 137 8.06 -13.15 16.42
N GLY A 138 7.04 -13.57 17.17
CA GLY A 138 6.94 -13.32 18.61
C GLY A 138 6.44 -11.94 19.03
N SER A 139 6.17 -11.04 18.09
CA SER A 139 5.56 -9.74 18.41
C SER A 139 4.05 -9.86 18.71
N ALA A 140 3.52 -8.98 19.57
CA ALA A 140 2.08 -8.94 19.87
C ALA A 140 1.28 -8.61 18.60
N ALA A 141 0.15 -9.32 18.41
CA ALA A 141 -0.73 -9.11 17.26
C ALA A 141 -1.49 -7.76 17.34
N ASP A 142 -1.70 -7.24 18.55
CA ASP A 142 -2.50 -6.03 18.84
C ASP A 142 -3.89 -6.09 18.12
N ASP A 143 -4.25 -4.97 17.46
CA ASP A 143 -5.50 -4.77 16.71
C ASP A 143 -5.44 -5.27 15.24
N GLN A 144 -4.36 -5.91 14.81
CA GLN A 144 -4.21 -6.45 13.46
C GLN A 144 -4.69 -7.91 13.42
N ALA A 145 -5.87 -8.14 12.83
CA ALA A 145 -6.44 -9.48 12.68
C ALA A 145 -5.72 -10.36 11.64
N ARG A 146 -4.86 -9.78 10.82
CA ARG A 146 -4.17 -10.43 9.68
C ARG A 146 -2.70 -10.01 9.67
N THR A 147 -1.88 -10.71 10.44
CA THR A 147 -0.44 -10.46 10.52
C THR A 147 0.34 -11.52 9.73
N ALA A 148 1.54 -11.15 9.28
CA ALA A 148 2.52 -12.04 8.70
C ALA A 148 3.93 -11.58 9.09
N THR A 149 4.93 -12.45 8.99
CA THR A 149 6.32 -12.07 9.23
C THR A 149 6.93 -11.39 8.01
N PRO A 150 8.05 -10.65 8.16
CA PRO A 150 8.77 -10.09 7.03
C PRO A 150 9.18 -11.15 6.00
N GLU A 151 9.66 -12.31 6.46
CA GLU A 151 10.10 -13.43 5.63
C GLU A 151 8.94 -14.01 4.80
N GLU A 152 7.77 -14.21 5.43
CA GLU A 152 6.57 -14.67 4.74
C GLU A 152 6.15 -13.69 3.63
N MET A 153 6.30 -12.39 3.87
CA MET A 153 5.93 -11.38 2.88
C MET A 153 6.91 -11.32 1.71
N ALA A 154 8.20 -11.43 1.97
CA ALA A 154 9.20 -11.52 0.90
C ALA A 154 8.98 -12.77 0.04
N ALA A 155 8.77 -13.93 0.66
CA ALA A 155 8.49 -15.20 -0.05
C ALA A 155 7.17 -15.16 -0.84
N ALA A 156 6.16 -14.42 -0.37
CA ALA A 156 4.89 -14.25 -1.07
C ALA A 156 4.97 -13.27 -2.26
N GLY A 157 6.07 -12.52 -2.40
CA GLY A 157 6.28 -11.56 -3.49
C GLY A 157 5.81 -10.12 -3.18
N ALA A 158 5.80 -9.71 -1.92
CA ALA A 158 5.59 -8.30 -1.57
C ALA A 158 6.83 -7.46 -1.94
N ASP A 159 6.62 -6.28 -2.55
CA ASP A 159 7.73 -5.37 -2.86
C ASP A 159 8.10 -4.48 -1.67
N PHE A 160 7.10 -4.12 -0.87
CA PHE A 160 7.28 -3.26 0.30
C PHE A 160 6.43 -3.76 1.47
N VAL A 161 6.99 -3.64 2.67
CA VAL A 161 6.26 -3.88 3.91
C VAL A 161 6.11 -2.59 4.70
N VAL A 162 4.97 -2.41 5.37
CA VAL A 162 4.73 -1.28 6.27
C VAL A 162 4.75 -1.78 7.70
N VAL A 163 5.76 -1.35 8.46
CA VAL A 163 5.96 -1.73 9.86
C VAL A 163 5.89 -0.49 10.74
N GLY A 164 4.92 -0.47 11.65
CA GLY A 164 4.70 0.65 12.58
C GLY A 164 5.21 0.34 13.99
N ARG A 165 4.30 -0.06 14.88
CA ARG A 165 4.55 -0.28 16.31
C ARG A 165 5.74 -1.18 16.66
N PRO A 166 6.04 -2.26 15.93
CA PRO A 166 7.24 -3.06 16.19
C PRO A 166 8.55 -2.27 16.13
N ILE A 167 8.58 -1.18 15.37
CA ILE A 167 9.71 -0.24 15.32
C ILE A 167 9.50 0.90 16.32
N THR A 168 8.38 1.61 16.22
CA THR A 168 8.19 2.89 16.93
C THR A 168 8.02 2.76 18.45
N LYS A 169 7.65 1.56 18.93
CA LYS A 169 7.53 1.24 20.37
C LYS A 169 8.69 0.40 20.90
N ALA A 170 9.66 0.04 20.07
CA ALA A 170 10.84 -0.69 20.51
C ALA A 170 11.73 0.19 21.43
N ALA A 171 12.43 -0.44 22.36
CA ALA A 171 13.41 0.24 23.20
C ALA A 171 14.55 0.87 22.37
N ASP A 172 14.94 0.18 21.27
CA ASP A 172 15.85 0.69 20.24
C ASP A 172 15.16 0.55 18.86
N PRO A 173 14.52 1.62 18.36
CA PRO A 173 13.85 1.61 17.06
C PRO A 173 14.79 1.36 15.88
N ALA A 174 16.04 1.80 15.96
CA ALA A 174 17.02 1.60 14.87
C ALA A 174 17.44 0.13 14.78
N ALA A 175 17.72 -0.52 15.90
CA ALA A 175 18.04 -1.95 15.95
C ALA A 175 16.84 -2.80 15.50
N ALA A 176 15.61 -2.43 15.90
CA ALA A 176 14.40 -3.12 15.48
C ALA A 176 14.18 -3.01 13.96
N ALA A 177 14.35 -1.83 13.37
CA ALA A 177 14.26 -1.63 11.92
C ALA A 177 15.33 -2.45 11.18
N ALA A 178 16.58 -2.41 11.64
CA ALA A 178 17.68 -3.17 11.04
C ALA A 178 17.44 -4.70 11.09
N ALA A 179 16.82 -5.21 12.16
CA ALA A 179 16.47 -6.63 12.27
C ALA A 179 15.42 -7.02 11.20
N ILE A 180 14.42 -6.18 10.97
CA ILE A 180 13.38 -6.41 9.95
C ILE A 180 13.98 -6.39 8.55
N VAL A 181 14.89 -5.44 8.27
CA VAL A 181 15.58 -5.40 6.96
C VAL A 181 16.36 -6.69 6.72
N ARG A 182 17.14 -7.16 7.70
CA ARG A 182 17.86 -8.45 7.58
C ARG A 182 16.92 -9.64 7.33
N ALA A 183 15.77 -9.68 7.99
CA ALA A 183 14.78 -10.73 7.79
C ALA A 183 14.23 -10.74 6.34
N LEU A 184 13.97 -9.57 5.77
CA LEU A 184 13.53 -9.42 4.38
C LEU A 184 14.64 -9.85 3.38
N GLU A 185 15.88 -9.43 3.63
CA GLU A 185 17.02 -9.77 2.76
C GLU A 185 17.27 -11.28 2.74
N HIS A 186 17.24 -11.97 3.88
CA HIS A 186 17.44 -13.42 3.95
C HIS A 186 16.39 -14.21 3.15
N ALA A 187 15.15 -13.75 3.15
CA ALA A 187 14.06 -14.42 2.43
C ALA A 187 14.09 -14.17 0.92
N ALA A 188 14.69 -13.07 0.47
CA ALA A 188 14.81 -12.74 -0.97
C ALA A 188 15.89 -13.56 -1.70
N PHE A 189 16.76 -14.29 -0.96
CA PHE A 189 17.88 -15.10 -1.49
C PHE A 189 17.64 -16.61 -1.41
N ILE A 190 16.45 -17.06 -1.00
CA ILE A 190 16.05 -18.47 -1.01
C ILE A 190 15.06 -18.72 -2.15
#